data_203d85cac3acd8202c7afe89c36ff7e4
#
_entry.id   203d85cac3acd8202c7afe89c36ff7e4
#
_cell.length_a   1.000
_cell.length_b   1.000
_cell.length_c   1.000
_cell.angle_alpha   90.00
_cell.angle_beta   90.00
_cell.angle_gamma   90.00
#
_symmetry.space_group_name_H-M   'P 1'
#
loop_
_entity.id
_entity.type
_entity.pdbx_description
1 polymer ?
#
loop_
_entity_poly.entity_id
_entity_poly.type
_entity_poly.pdbx_seq_one_letter_code
_entity_poly.pdbx_strand_id
1 'polypeptide(L)'
;CGNEPVHLTGATVAVSDGADGILPETLVPLTFSGNAGVTIPAGERLQSDAAAFPVEKGTTIAVSLYFAEFTEMRSGVVITGPLSGGYFAVGDQTANAVLDTDTSKKTHTVYFLSDIDVLTAAENRTLICFGDSITAQAWPDYLMERTLQCGDGTTAVIRKAASGTRILRQYDNITYDSYGLKGE
;
A
#
# COMPACT_ATOMS: atom_id res chain seq x y z
N CYS A 1 8.87 8.72 0.28
CA CYS A 1 8.28 9.24 -0.94
C CYS A 1 9.38 9.84 -1.80
N GLY A 2 9.08 10.25 -3.04
CA GLY A 2 10.07 10.70 -4.03
C GLY A 2 10.75 12.04 -3.71
N ASN A 3 11.41 12.60 -4.71
CA ASN A 3 12.18 13.85 -4.60
C ASN A 3 11.31 15.11 -4.62
N GLU A 4 10.00 14.96 -4.80
CA GLU A 4 9.03 16.03 -4.88
C GLU A 4 8.00 15.92 -3.76
N PRO A 5 7.42 17.02 -3.30
CA PRO A 5 6.32 16.96 -2.34
C PRO A 5 5.08 16.31 -2.97
N VAL A 6 4.26 15.69 -2.13
CA VAL A 6 3.01 15.06 -2.54
C VAL A 6 1.84 15.80 -1.90
N HIS A 7 0.91 16.26 -2.73
CA HIS A 7 -0.31 16.94 -2.29
C HIS A 7 -1.48 15.95 -2.30
N LEU A 8 -1.72 15.29 -1.17
CA LEU A 8 -2.86 14.39 -0.99
C LEU A 8 -4.09 15.23 -0.62
N THR A 9 -5.12 15.17 -1.44
CA THR A 9 -6.33 15.96 -1.25
C THR A 9 -7.40 15.23 -0.45
N GLY A 10 -7.45 13.90 -0.56
CA GLY A 10 -8.38 13.06 0.18
C GLY A 10 -7.89 11.62 0.28
N ALA A 11 -8.30 10.94 1.34
CA ALA A 11 -8.01 9.54 1.55
C ALA A 11 -9.16 8.85 2.29
N THR A 12 -9.44 7.60 1.94
CA THR A 12 -10.43 6.77 2.62
C THR A 12 -9.92 5.35 2.80
N VAL A 13 -10.52 4.64 3.75
CA VAL A 13 -10.35 3.21 3.95
C VAL A 13 -11.71 2.53 3.95
N ALA A 14 -11.82 1.35 3.35
CA ALA A 14 -13.03 0.55 3.34
C ALA A 14 -12.69 -0.95 3.23
N VAL A 15 -13.65 -1.82 3.45
CA VAL A 15 -13.54 -3.24 3.08
C VAL A 15 -13.64 -3.35 1.56
N SER A 16 -12.67 -4.05 0.95
CA SER A 16 -12.69 -4.34 -0.48
C SER A 16 -13.72 -5.42 -0.81
N ASP A 17 -14.35 -5.32 -1.95
CA ASP A 17 -15.21 -6.38 -2.51
C ASP A 17 -14.42 -7.50 -3.21
N GLY A 18 -13.07 -7.38 -3.22
CA GLY A 18 -12.16 -8.33 -3.86
C GLY A 18 -11.73 -7.94 -5.28
N ALA A 19 -12.24 -6.82 -5.81
CA ALA A 19 -11.90 -6.26 -7.11
C ALA A 19 -11.59 -4.76 -7.00
N ASP A 20 -12.13 -3.94 -7.87
CA ASP A 20 -11.98 -2.49 -7.92
C ASP A 20 -13.08 -1.73 -7.14
N GLY A 21 -13.86 -2.44 -6.35
CA GLY A 21 -14.92 -1.91 -5.54
C GLY A 21 -14.68 -2.05 -4.03
N ILE A 22 -15.58 -1.42 -3.29
CA ILE A 22 -15.63 -1.45 -1.83
C ILE A 22 -17.05 -1.75 -1.34
N LEU A 23 -17.17 -2.11 -0.08
CA LEU A 23 -18.44 -2.15 0.63
C LEU A 23 -18.73 -0.75 1.20
N PRO A 24 -19.66 0.03 0.62
CA PRO A 24 -19.81 1.46 0.93
C PRO A 24 -20.15 1.75 2.39
N GLU A 25 -20.83 0.83 3.06
CA GLU A 25 -21.21 0.94 4.48
C GLU A 25 -20.01 0.86 5.42
N THR A 26 -18.86 0.42 4.92
CA THR A 26 -17.60 0.31 5.70
C THR A 26 -16.66 1.48 5.48
N LEU A 27 -17.01 2.42 4.61
CA LEU A 27 -16.13 3.51 4.20
C LEU A 27 -15.90 4.49 5.35
N VAL A 28 -14.62 4.73 5.65
CA VAL A 28 -14.18 5.68 6.66
C VAL A 28 -13.20 6.69 6.04
N PRO A 29 -13.47 7.98 6.10
CA PRO A 29 -12.51 9.01 5.71
C PRO A 29 -11.27 8.99 6.62
N LEU A 30 -10.10 9.16 6.01
CA LEU A 30 -8.84 9.35 6.73
C LEU A 30 -8.56 10.84 6.87
N THR A 31 -8.00 11.23 8.01
CA THR A 31 -7.57 12.61 8.28
C THR A 31 -6.10 12.67 8.66
N PHE A 32 -5.55 13.87 8.58
CA PHE A 32 -4.15 14.18 8.90
C PHE A 32 -4.14 15.43 9.77
N SER A 33 -3.97 15.24 11.09
CA SER A 33 -4.15 16.29 12.10
C SER A 33 -5.53 16.98 11.98
N GLY A 34 -6.57 16.16 11.75
CA GLY A 34 -7.96 16.61 11.61
C GLY A 34 -8.35 17.17 10.23
N ASN A 35 -7.42 17.24 9.27
CA ASN A 35 -7.68 17.72 7.91
C ASN A 35 -7.84 16.56 6.93
N ALA A 36 -8.70 16.71 5.93
CA ALA A 36 -8.92 15.68 4.90
C ALA A 36 -7.72 15.52 3.95
N GLY A 37 -6.97 16.58 3.72
CA GLY A 37 -5.80 16.61 2.85
C GLY A 37 -4.54 17.02 3.58
N VAL A 38 -3.39 16.72 2.95
CA VAL A 38 -2.08 17.05 3.51
C VAL A 38 -1.01 17.15 2.42
N THR A 39 -0.02 18.01 2.65
CA THR A 39 1.20 18.02 1.85
C THR A 39 2.28 17.21 2.57
N ILE A 40 2.78 16.18 1.92
CA ILE A 40 3.90 15.37 2.41
C ILE A 40 5.16 15.91 1.76
N PRO A 41 6.12 16.45 2.52
CA PRO A 41 7.39 16.95 1.97
C PRO A 41 8.18 15.86 1.26
N ALA A 42 9.07 16.27 0.35
CA ALA A 42 9.97 15.35 -0.34
C ALA A 42 10.80 14.51 0.64
N GLY A 43 10.87 13.21 0.43
CA GLY A 43 11.61 12.27 1.29
C GLY A 43 10.93 11.92 2.61
N GLU A 44 9.86 12.60 2.99
CA GLU A 44 9.19 12.40 4.27
C GLU A 44 8.14 11.28 4.23
N ARG A 45 7.79 10.80 5.43
CA ARG A 45 6.65 9.93 5.68
C ARG A 45 5.67 10.63 6.60
N LEU A 46 4.39 10.40 6.39
CA LEU A 46 3.33 10.92 7.22
C LEU A 46 2.37 9.78 7.57
N GLN A 47 1.88 9.79 8.79
CA GLN A 47 0.84 8.88 9.26
C GLN A 47 -0.50 9.63 9.35
N SER A 48 -1.58 8.99 8.93
CA SER A 48 -2.93 9.51 9.16
C SER A 48 -3.28 9.50 10.65
N ASP A 49 -4.28 10.25 11.02
CA ASP A 49 -4.92 10.06 12.31
C ASP A 49 -5.49 8.64 12.42
N ALA A 50 -5.66 8.15 13.64
CA ALA A 50 -6.27 6.84 13.87
C ALA A 50 -7.72 6.84 13.40
N ALA A 51 -8.07 5.91 12.54
CA ALA A 51 -9.42 5.72 12.04
C ALA A 51 -10.18 4.67 12.85
N ALA A 52 -11.45 4.94 13.16
CA ALA A 52 -12.33 3.96 13.79
C ALA A 52 -12.84 2.96 12.72
N PHE A 53 -11.95 2.09 12.26
CA PHE A 53 -12.20 1.10 11.23
C PHE A 53 -11.94 -0.30 11.79
N PRO A 54 -12.97 -1.08 12.13
CA PRO A 54 -12.81 -2.42 12.65
C PRO A 54 -12.32 -3.36 11.55
N VAL A 55 -11.24 -4.09 11.83
CA VAL A 55 -10.65 -5.04 10.90
C VAL A 55 -10.70 -6.44 11.51
N GLU A 56 -11.36 -7.35 10.84
CA GLU A 56 -11.35 -8.77 11.18
C GLU A 56 -10.21 -9.48 10.44
N LYS A 57 -9.76 -10.59 11.00
CA LYS A 57 -8.74 -11.42 10.38
C LYS A 57 -9.18 -11.89 8.99
N GLY A 58 -8.31 -11.75 8.02
CA GLY A 58 -8.56 -12.12 6.63
C GLY A 58 -9.37 -11.10 5.83
N THR A 59 -9.76 -9.98 6.42
CA THR A 59 -10.41 -8.90 5.69
C THR A 59 -9.44 -8.28 4.69
N THR A 60 -9.88 -8.18 3.44
CA THR A 60 -9.18 -7.37 2.43
C THR A 60 -9.65 -5.93 2.54
N ILE A 61 -8.72 -5.01 2.72
CA ILE A 61 -9.02 -3.58 2.84
C ILE A 61 -8.56 -2.83 1.60
N ALA A 62 -9.34 -1.82 1.23
CA ALA A 62 -9.00 -0.87 0.18
C ALA A 62 -8.64 0.47 0.82
N VAL A 63 -7.52 1.04 0.39
CA VAL A 63 -7.13 2.41 0.71
C VAL A 63 -7.18 3.22 -0.57
N SER A 64 -8.06 4.21 -0.61
CA SER A 64 -8.20 5.10 -1.76
C SER A 64 -7.53 6.44 -1.47
N LEU A 65 -6.72 6.91 -2.41
CA LEU A 65 -5.97 8.16 -2.31
C LEU A 65 -6.34 9.05 -3.50
N TYR A 66 -6.69 10.31 -3.23
CA TYR A 66 -7.01 11.29 -4.27
C TYR A 66 -5.99 12.42 -4.30
N PHE A 67 -5.51 12.70 -5.49
CA PHE A 67 -4.55 13.75 -5.79
C PHE A 67 -5.20 14.70 -6.80
N ALA A 68 -5.72 15.85 -6.34
CA ALA A 68 -6.37 16.83 -7.21
C ALA A 68 -5.37 17.57 -8.13
N GLU A 69 -4.15 17.71 -7.65
CA GLU A 69 -3.05 18.30 -8.42
C GLU A 69 -2.14 17.22 -8.98
N PHE A 70 -1.49 17.55 -10.11
CA PHE A 70 -0.50 16.65 -10.68
C PHE A 70 0.62 16.36 -9.68
N THR A 71 0.85 15.09 -9.42
CA THR A 71 1.95 14.59 -8.57
C THR A 71 2.81 13.67 -9.41
N GLU A 72 4.09 14.00 -9.57
CA GLU A 72 5.00 13.17 -10.33
C GLU A 72 5.35 11.89 -9.57
N MET A 73 5.02 10.75 -10.16
CA MET A 73 5.31 9.43 -9.60
C MET A 73 6.56 8.86 -10.25
N ARG A 74 7.73 9.12 -9.68
CA ARG A 74 9.01 8.63 -10.23
C ARG A 74 9.39 7.24 -9.76
N SER A 75 8.83 6.79 -8.64
CA SER A 75 9.12 5.47 -8.09
C SER A 75 7.89 4.84 -7.45
N GLY A 76 7.79 3.54 -7.58
CA GLY A 76 6.77 2.74 -6.93
C GLY A 76 7.30 1.33 -6.66
N VAL A 77 6.66 0.62 -5.77
CA VAL A 77 6.98 -0.78 -5.47
C VAL A 77 6.07 -1.68 -6.28
N VAL A 78 6.65 -2.53 -7.11
CA VAL A 78 5.89 -3.55 -7.82
C VAL A 78 5.61 -4.71 -6.86
N ILE A 79 4.33 -4.97 -6.65
CA ILE A 79 3.85 -6.06 -5.81
C ILE A 79 3.03 -7.00 -6.68
N THR A 80 3.40 -8.29 -6.67
CA THR A 80 2.67 -9.35 -7.36
C THR A 80 2.22 -10.37 -6.34
N GLY A 81 0.95 -10.77 -6.41
CA GLY A 81 0.40 -11.78 -5.52
C GLY A 81 -1.13 -11.67 -5.43
N PRO A 82 -1.79 -12.71 -4.91
CA PRO A 82 -3.25 -12.77 -4.83
C PRO A 82 -3.83 -11.81 -3.79
N LEU A 83 -3.05 -11.43 -2.76
CA LEU A 83 -3.53 -10.58 -1.65
C LEU A 83 -3.21 -9.09 -1.86
N SER A 84 -2.57 -8.74 -2.97
CA SER A 84 -2.16 -7.37 -3.24
C SER A 84 -2.57 -6.96 -4.65
N GLY A 85 -3.15 -5.80 -4.77
CA GLY A 85 -3.56 -5.23 -6.05
C GLY A 85 -3.77 -3.74 -5.93
N GLY A 86 -3.87 -3.07 -7.06
CA GLY A 86 -4.16 -1.66 -7.11
C GLY A 86 -4.91 -1.30 -8.38
N TYR A 87 -5.59 -0.20 -8.30
CA TYR A 87 -6.32 0.41 -9.41
C TYR A 87 -6.07 1.91 -9.40
N PHE A 88 -6.18 2.54 -10.54
CA PHE A 88 -6.22 3.99 -10.62
C PHE A 88 -7.31 4.41 -11.60
N ALA A 89 -7.91 5.54 -11.35
CA ALA A 89 -8.97 6.13 -12.17
C ALA A 89 -8.85 7.64 -12.19
N VAL A 90 -9.56 8.28 -13.12
CA VAL A 90 -9.57 9.75 -13.24
C VAL A 90 -10.57 10.34 -12.24
N GLY A 91 -10.20 11.49 -11.68
CA GLY A 91 -11.05 12.25 -10.75
C GLY A 91 -11.10 11.69 -9.34
N ASP A 92 -11.90 12.31 -8.48
CA ASP A 92 -12.10 11.86 -7.12
C ASP A 92 -13.08 10.67 -7.10
N GLN A 93 -12.54 9.49 -6.80
CA GLN A 93 -13.28 8.24 -6.70
C GLN A 93 -13.28 7.70 -5.26
N THR A 94 -12.81 8.48 -4.29
CA THR A 94 -12.59 8.01 -2.90
C THR A 94 -13.85 7.59 -2.16
N ALA A 95 -15.02 8.05 -2.61
CA ALA A 95 -16.32 7.69 -2.04
C ALA A 95 -17.14 6.74 -2.93
N ASN A 96 -16.65 6.36 -4.10
CA ASN A 96 -17.38 5.52 -5.02
C ASN A 96 -17.36 4.05 -4.58
N ALA A 97 -18.52 3.39 -4.67
CA ALA A 97 -18.62 1.96 -4.38
C ALA A 97 -17.79 1.10 -5.34
N VAL A 98 -17.73 1.53 -6.60
CA VAL A 98 -16.92 0.90 -7.67
C VAL A 98 -16.26 2.03 -8.43
N LEU A 99 -15.02 1.82 -8.87
CA LEU A 99 -14.31 2.79 -9.70
C LEU A 99 -15.00 2.94 -11.06
N ASP A 100 -14.89 4.13 -11.63
CA ASP A 100 -15.40 4.40 -12.98
C ASP A 100 -14.73 3.46 -13.99
N THR A 101 -15.53 2.57 -14.62
CA THR A 101 -15.06 1.52 -15.53
C THR A 101 -14.42 2.07 -16.80
N ASP A 102 -14.79 3.29 -17.22
CA ASP A 102 -14.27 3.90 -18.44
C ASP A 102 -12.85 4.45 -18.25
N THR A 103 -12.49 4.81 -17.02
CA THR A 103 -11.20 5.42 -16.67
C THR A 103 -10.32 4.56 -15.78
N SER A 104 -10.89 3.55 -15.11
CA SER A 104 -10.13 2.69 -14.19
C SER A 104 -9.19 1.74 -14.93
N LYS A 105 -8.01 1.54 -14.35
CA LYS A 105 -7.03 0.56 -14.82
C LYS A 105 -6.39 -0.15 -13.65
N LYS A 106 -6.21 -1.45 -13.80
CA LYS A 106 -5.48 -2.26 -12.84
C LYS A 106 -3.98 -1.95 -12.87
N THR A 107 -3.36 -1.92 -11.72
CA THR A 107 -1.91 -1.77 -11.55
C THR A 107 -1.37 -2.77 -10.53
N HIS A 108 -0.13 -3.16 -10.68
CA HIS A 108 0.64 -3.90 -9.68
C HIS A 108 1.68 -3.02 -8.98
N THR A 109 1.65 -1.73 -9.23
CA THR A 109 2.58 -0.79 -8.61
C THR A 109 1.86 -0.04 -7.50
N VAL A 110 2.41 -0.08 -6.30
CA VAL A 110 1.93 0.68 -5.14
C VAL A 110 2.74 1.95 -5.03
N TYR A 111 2.04 3.07 -4.97
CA TYR A 111 2.60 4.39 -4.82
C TYR A 111 2.13 5.00 -3.49
N PHE A 112 2.98 5.78 -2.85
CA PHE A 112 2.70 6.60 -1.66
C PHE A 112 2.30 5.83 -0.38
N LEU A 113 1.59 4.71 -0.47
CA LEU A 113 1.23 3.88 0.67
C LEU A 113 2.41 2.98 1.05
N SER A 114 2.97 3.15 2.24
CA SER A 114 4.09 2.34 2.71
C SER A 114 3.70 1.27 3.72
N ASP A 115 2.77 1.59 4.60
CA ASP A 115 2.37 0.71 5.70
C ASP A 115 0.91 0.97 6.09
N ILE A 116 0.27 -0.05 6.65
CA ILE A 116 -1.03 0.04 7.32
C ILE A 116 -0.84 -0.52 8.72
N ASP A 117 -0.99 0.34 9.71
CA ASP A 117 -0.86 -0.03 11.11
C ASP A 117 -2.23 -0.35 11.70
N VAL A 118 -2.32 -1.44 12.45
CA VAL A 118 -3.56 -1.90 13.09
C VAL A 118 -3.33 -2.06 14.58
N LEU A 119 -4.21 -1.45 15.38
CA LEU A 119 -4.21 -1.71 16.82
C LEU A 119 -4.72 -3.12 17.08
N THR A 120 -3.92 -3.93 17.77
CA THR A 120 -4.21 -5.33 17.98
C THR A 120 -3.79 -5.81 19.37
N ALA A 121 -4.17 -7.03 19.75
CA ALA A 121 -3.79 -7.61 21.04
C ALA A 121 -2.29 -7.88 21.13
N ALA A 122 -1.73 -7.85 22.35
CA ALA A 122 -0.29 -7.94 22.58
C ALA A 122 0.33 -9.31 22.19
N GLU A 123 -0.46 -10.35 22.15
CA GLU A 123 -0.06 -11.70 21.72
C GLU A 123 0.12 -11.82 20.21
N ASN A 124 -0.44 -10.89 19.43
CA ASN A 124 -0.30 -10.88 17.98
C ASN A 124 1.13 -10.49 17.59
N ARG A 125 1.58 -11.09 16.51
CA ARG A 125 2.95 -10.93 16.01
C ARG A 125 2.98 -10.72 14.51
N THR A 126 4.07 -10.17 14.03
CA THR A 126 4.31 -9.96 12.62
C THR A 126 5.52 -10.76 12.16
N LEU A 127 5.33 -11.54 11.10
CA LEU A 127 6.41 -12.18 10.35
C LEU A 127 6.79 -11.28 9.18
N ILE A 128 8.01 -10.79 9.17
CA ILE A 128 8.52 -9.92 8.11
C ILE A 128 9.28 -10.75 7.09
N CYS A 129 8.76 -10.81 5.87
CA CYS A 129 9.45 -11.35 4.71
C CYS A 129 10.33 -10.26 4.10
N PHE A 130 11.59 -10.22 4.52
CA PHE A 130 12.56 -9.24 4.09
C PHE A 130 13.43 -9.79 2.96
N GLY A 131 13.63 -9.02 1.87
CA GLY A 131 14.47 -9.48 0.76
C GLY A 131 14.41 -8.64 -0.51
N ASP A 132 14.83 -9.26 -1.59
CA ASP A 132 14.98 -8.69 -2.92
C ASP A 132 13.77 -8.99 -3.84
N SER A 133 14.02 -9.04 -5.16
CA SER A 133 12.99 -9.32 -6.17
C SER A 133 12.30 -10.67 -6.01
N ILE A 134 12.95 -11.66 -5.40
CA ILE A 134 12.35 -12.98 -5.15
C ILE A 134 11.30 -12.84 -4.03
N THR A 135 11.61 -12.08 -3.01
CA THR A 135 10.67 -11.81 -1.90
C THR A 135 9.57 -10.81 -2.31
N ALA A 136 9.82 -9.96 -3.28
CA ALA A 136 8.80 -9.07 -3.85
C ALA A 136 7.71 -9.82 -4.67
N GLN A 137 7.92 -11.11 -4.95
CA GLN A 137 6.93 -11.96 -5.64
C GLN A 137 5.82 -12.45 -4.69
N ALA A 138 4.97 -13.32 -5.20
CA ALA A 138 3.73 -13.74 -4.55
C ALA A 138 3.89 -14.68 -3.34
N TRP A 139 5.06 -15.28 -3.10
CA TRP A 139 5.20 -16.29 -2.05
C TRP A 139 4.85 -15.80 -0.63
N PRO A 140 5.09 -14.53 -0.23
CA PRO A 140 4.65 -14.06 1.08
C PRO A 140 3.13 -14.04 1.22
N ASP A 141 2.40 -13.75 0.13
CA ASP A 141 0.94 -13.78 0.10
C ASP A 141 0.43 -15.22 0.32
N TYR A 142 1.01 -16.20 -0.37
CA TYR A 142 0.68 -17.61 -0.15
C TYR A 142 1.04 -18.10 1.27
N LEU A 143 2.12 -17.55 1.85
CA LEU A 143 2.45 -17.84 3.24
C LEU A 143 1.37 -17.27 4.18
N MET A 144 0.88 -16.05 3.93
CA MET A 144 -0.23 -15.47 4.69
C MET A 144 -1.51 -16.30 4.54
N GLU A 145 -1.89 -16.68 3.33
CA GLU A 145 -3.04 -17.58 3.10
C GLU A 145 -2.89 -18.91 3.87
N ARG A 146 -1.68 -19.45 3.89
CA ARG A 146 -1.40 -20.70 4.61
C ARG A 146 -1.52 -20.53 6.13
N THR A 147 -1.06 -19.43 6.71
CA THR A 147 -1.24 -19.15 8.14
C THR A 147 -2.73 -19.04 8.49
N LEU A 148 -3.52 -18.39 7.65
CA LEU A 148 -4.97 -18.30 7.80
C LEU A 148 -5.63 -19.70 7.77
N GLN A 149 -5.29 -20.52 6.78
CA GLN A 149 -5.82 -21.87 6.61
C GLN A 149 -5.45 -22.82 7.77
N CYS A 150 -4.26 -22.64 8.36
CA CYS A 150 -3.82 -23.42 9.51
C CYS A 150 -4.45 -22.95 10.84
N GLY A 151 -5.33 -21.94 10.81
CA GLY A 151 -5.98 -21.41 12.00
C GLY A 151 -5.08 -20.52 12.88
N ASP A 152 -3.90 -20.12 12.41
CA ASP A 152 -3.07 -19.15 13.13
C ASP A 152 -3.71 -17.75 13.06
N GLY A 153 -4.39 -17.39 14.15
CA GLY A 153 -5.08 -16.13 14.34
C GLY A 153 -4.19 -14.96 14.75
N THR A 154 -2.94 -15.24 15.09
CA THR A 154 -2.08 -14.30 15.80
C THR A 154 -0.91 -13.79 14.94
N THR A 155 -0.63 -14.39 13.79
CA THR A 155 0.48 -14.02 12.93
C THR A 155 0.02 -13.26 11.69
N ALA A 156 0.49 -12.04 11.52
CA ALA A 156 0.43 -11.31 10.27
C ALA A 156 1.71 -11.54 9.46
N VAL A 157 1.61 -11.71 8.16
CA VAL A 157 2.76 -11.81 7.26
C VAL A 157 2.84 -10.54 6.44
N ILE A 158 3.96 -9.83 6.52
CA ILE A 158 4.20 -8.63 5.73
C ILE A 158 5.43 -8.77 4.85
N ARG A 159 5.40 -8.13 3.69
CA ARG A 159 6.48 -8.13 2.74
C ARG A 159 7.21 -6.79 2.77
N LYS A 160 8.52 -6.84 3.05
CA LYS A 160 9.44 -5.70 2.97
C LYS A 160 10.58 -6.07 2.02
N ALA A 161 10.32 -5.88 0.73
CA ALA A 161 11.21 -6.34 -0.32
C ALA A 161 11.35 -5.30 -1.43
N ALA A 162 12.56 -5.13 -1.92
CA ALA A 162 12.86 -4.27 -3.05
C ALA A 162 13.75 -5.00 -4.04
N SER A 163 13.34 -4.98 -5.32
CA SER A 163 14.07 -5.65 -6.39
C SER A 163 15.51 -5.14 -6.47
N GLY A 164 16.44 -6.08 -6.62
CA GLY A 164 17.85 -5.78 -6.81
C GLY A 164 18.62 -5.49 -5.53
N THR A 165 18.02 -5.43 -4.35
CA THR A 165 18.73 -5.18 -3.09
C THR A 165 19.60 -6.36 -2.66
N ARG A 166 20.63 -6.07 -1.85
CA ARG A 166 21.55 -7.05 -1.27
C ARG A 166 21.89 -6.65 0.16
N ILE A 167 22.04 -7.62 1.06
CA ILE A 167 22.32 -7.35 2.48
C ILE A 167 23.76 -6.88 2.71
N LEU A 168 24.71 -7.43 1.95
CA LEU A 168 26.15 -7.26 2.22
C LEU A 168 26.89 -6.43 1.16
N ARG A 169 26.21 -5.81 0.21
CA ARG A 169 26.85 -5.11 -0.89
C ARG A 169 26.12 -3.81 -1.19
N GLN A 170 26.87 -2.72 -1.13
CA GLN A 170 26.39 -1.46 -1.68
C GLN A 170 26.31 -1.53 -3.22
N TYR A 171 25.40 -0.79 -3.81
CA TYR A 171 25.15 -0.73 -5.25
C TYR A 171 26.01 0.29 -5.96
N ASP A 172 27.22 0.54 -5.50
CA ASP A 172 28.09 1.61 -6.01
C ASP A 172 28.41 1.50 -7.50
N ASN A 173 28.18 0.33 -8.12
CA ASN A 173 28.58 0.03 -9.50
C ASN A 173 27.43 -0.41 -10.44
N ILE A 174 26.18 -0.34 -10.02
CA ILE A 174 25.06 -0.71 -10.89
C ILE A 174 24.10 0.47 -10.97
N THR A 175 24.24 1.25 -12.04
CA THR A 175 23.23 2.25 -12.41
C THR A 175 22.08 1.50 -13.07
N TYR A 176 20.99 1.38 -12.35
CA TYR A 176 19.72 0.99 -12.96
C TYR A 176 19.04 2.24 -13.52
N ASP A 177 19.63 2.86 -14.53
CA ASP A 177 19.06 4.05 -15.19
C ASP A 177 17.65 3.77 -15.72
N SER A 178 17.37 2.52 -16.10
CA SER A 178 16.05 2.07 -16.54
C SER A 178 14.99 2.02 -15.43
N TYR A 179 15.38 2.05 -14.16
CA TYR A 179 14.47 2.03 -13.01
C TYR A 179 14.56 3.30 -12.16
N GLY A 180 15.37 4.26 -12.54
CA GLY A 180 15.57 5.50 -11.78
C GLY A 180 16.20 5.29 -10.39
N LEU A 181 16.71 4.09 -10.10
CA LEU A 181 17.39 3.76 -8.86
C LEU A 181 18.87 4.10 -9.02
N LYS A 182 19.27 5.28 -8.62
CA LYS A 182 20.67 5.54 -8.31
C LYS A 182 20.94 4.86 -6.97
N GLY A 183 21.92 3.94 -6.93
CA GLY A 183 22.38 3.38 -5.68
C GLY A 183 22.89 4.50 -4.76
N GLU A 184 22.34 4.61 -3.58
CA GLU A 184 22.93 5.27 -2.43
C GLU A 184 23.68 4.22 -1.60
#